data_c388e58d197191c0e77125df9a4b4e31
#
_entry.id   c388e58d197191c0e77125df9a4b4e31
#
_cell.length_a   1.000
_cell.length_b   1.000
_cell.length_c   1.000
_cell.angle_alpha   90.00
_cell.angle_beta   90.00
_cell.angle_gamma   90.00
#
_symmetry.space_group_name_H-M   'P 1'
#
loop_
_entity.id
_entity.type
_entity.pdbx_description
1 polymer ?
#
loop_
_entity_poly.entity_id
_entity_poly.type
_entity_poly.pdbx_seq_one_letter_code
_entity_poly.pdbx_strand_id
1 'polypeptide(L)'
;YDEFRVMDTVLMGHQPLWENMKERERLYSKPEMTEEDGNLAAELELKFAEMNGWEAESNAAQLLQNLGVKEDRHDKLVGELSNTEKVRVMLAKALFGNPDNLLLDEPTNDLDLDTVEWLEEYLSNIEQTVLVVSHDRHFLDAVSTQTVDIDFGKVTMFAGNYSFWYESSQLALRQAQNQKMKAEEKKKQLEEFIRRFSANVAKSKQTTSRKKMLEKLNVEEIRPSSRKYPGIIFQMDREPGNQILEVEGLKACDEDGTVLFDNVNFNIEKGEKVVFLSHNPKAMTALFEIINGNRKADAGEYKWGITCLLYTSPS
;
A
#
# COMPACT_ATOMS: atom_id res chain seq x y z
N TYR A 1 10.11 15.41 14.33
CA TYR A 1 10.30 14.41 15.43
C TYR A 1 11.75 13.96 15.58
N ASP A 2 12.68 14.38 14.72
CA ASP A 2 14.06 13.88 14.71
C ASP A 2 14.83 14.15 16.03
N GLU A 3 14.40 15.13 16.81
CA GLU A 3 15.02 15.51 18.09
C GLU A 3 14.42 14.76 19.31
N PHE A 4 13.37 13.97 19.12
CA PHE A 4 12.71 13.22 20.18
C PHE A 4 13.17 11.77 20.21
N ARG A 5 13.10 11.15 21.42
CA ARG A 5 13.32 9.71 21.54
C ARG A 5 12.20 8.96 20.81
N VAL A 6 12.53 7.78 20.30
CA VAL A 6 11.58 6.88 19.64
C VAL A 6 10.37 6.60 20.55
N MET A 7 10.60 6.23 21.82
CA MET A 7 9.56 5.97 22.81
C MET A 7 8.65 7.18 23.02
N ASP A 8 9.24 8.35 23.24
CA ASP A 8 8.48 9.60 23.41
C ASP A 8 7.61 9.92 22.19
N THR A 9 8.15 9.68 21.00
CA THR A 9 7.43 9.92 19.75
C THR A 9 6.19 9.04 19.62
N VAL A 10 6.25 7.78 20.05
CA VAL A 10 5.08 6.89 20.05
C VAL A 10 4.06 7.36 21.08
N LEU A 11 4.49 7.69 22.30
CA LEU A 11 3.61 8.20 23.38
C LEU A 11 2.88 9.48 22.98
N MET A 12 3.48 10.34 22.16
CA MET A 12 2.81 11.52 21.57
C MET A 12 1.61 11.17 20.69
N GLY A 13 1.43 9.91 20.31
CA GLY A 13 0.23 9.44 19.60
C GLY A 13 -1.04 9.62 20.41
N HIS A 14 -0.95 9.50 21.73
CA HIS A 14 -2.05 9.82 22.66
C HIS A 14 -1.80 11.17 23.33
N GLN A 15 -2.18 12.25 22.64
CA GLN A 15 -1.88 13.62 23.07
C GLN A 15 -2.27 13.94 24.53
N PRO A 16 -3.48 13.58 25.02
CA PRO A 16 -3.85 13.85 26.43
C PRO A 16 -2.95 13.16 27.44
N LEU A 17 -2.53 11.93 27.16
CA LEU A 17 -1.61 11.18 28.02
C LEU A 17 -0.23 11.83 28.03
N TRP A 18 0.29 12.19 26.85
CA TRP A 18 1.59 12.85 26.73
C TRP A 18 1.65 14.18 27.48
N GLU A 19 0.62 15.03 27.34
CA GLU A 19 0.52 16.30 28.05
C GLU A 19 0.46 16.09 29.59
N ASN A 20 -0.30 15.10 30.05
CA ASN A 20 -0.36 14.72 31.44
C ASN A 20 1.01 14.27 31.96
N MET A 21 1.72 13.41 31.21
CA MET A 21 3.08 12.95 31.59
C MET A 21 4.05 14.12 31.71
N LYS A 22 4.03 15.06 30.77
CA LYS A 22 4.90 16.25 30.81
C LYS A 22 4.56 17.18 31.98
N GLU A 23 3.30 17.39 32.27
CA GLU A 23 2.89 18.25 33.39
C GLU A 23 3.24 17.59 34.73
N ARG A 24 3.09 16.26 34.87
CA ARG A 24 3.55 15.52 36.05
C ARG A 24 5.07 15.65 36.21
N GLU A 25 5.85 15.44 35.14
CA GLU A 25 7.31 15.60 35.19
C GLU A 25 7.70 17.01 35.63
N ARG A 26 7.02 18.05 35.12
CA ARG A 26 7.23 19.44 35.49
C ARG A 26 6.93 19.69 36.98
N LEU A 27 5.82 19.14 37.49
CA LEU A 27 5.43 19.31 38.88
C LEU A 27 6.41 18.62 39.84
N TYR A 28 6.76 17.37 39.55
CA TYR A 28 7.67 16.59 40.42
C TYR A 28 9.13 17.05 40.34
N SER A 29 9.52 17.83 39.33
CA SER A 29 10.85 18.44 39.26
C SER A 29 10.99 19.73 40.07
N LYS A 30 9.88 20.26 40.67
CA LYS A 30 9.93 21.44 41.53
C LYS A 30 10.63 21.13 42.85
N PRO A 31 11.57 21.97 43.32
CA PRO A 31 12.25 21.76 44.60
C PRO A 31 11.32 21.86 45.83
N GLU A 32 10.27 22.67 45.73
CA GLU A 32 9.23 22.82 46.75
C GLU A 32 7.85 22.77 46.08
N MET A 33 6.97 21.92 46.58
CA MET A 33 5.58 21.81 46.14
C MET A 33 4.67 22.64 47.06
N THR A 34 3.83 23.46 46.45
CA THR A 34 2.76 24.18 47.15
C THR A 34 1.55 23.26 47.39
N GLU A 35 0.60 23.68 48.23
CA GLU A 35 -0.65 22.95 48.43
C GLU A 35 -1.47 22.84 47.14
N GLU A 36 -1.44 23.90 46.31
CA GLU A 36 -2.07 23.89 44.97
C GLU A 36 -1.39 22.88 44.02
N ASP A 37 -0.06 22.79 44.06
CA ASP A 37 0.69 21.78 43.29
C ASP A 37 0.34 20.35 43.74
N GLY A 38 0.14 20.15 45.04
CA GLY A 38 -0.29 18.84 45.54
C GLY A 38 -1.68 18.42 45.08
N ASN A 39 -2.63 19.34 45.04
CA ASN A 39 -3.97 19.09 44.51
C ASN A 39 -3.94 18.80 43.00
N LEU A 40 -3.16 19.58 42.23
CA LEU A 40 -2.98 19.36 40.79
C LEU A 40 -2.31 18.00 40.53
N ALA A 41 -1.29 17.63 41.30
CA ALA A 41 -0.64 16.33 41.18
C ALA A 41 -1.62 15.17 41.39
N ALA A 42 -2.50 15.27 42.40
CA ALA A 42 -3.53 14.25 42.63
C ALA A 42 -4.54 14.14 41.48
N GLU A 43 -4.94 15.27 40.90
CA GLU A 43 -5.81 15.27 39.70
C GLU A 43 -5.13 14.64 38.48
N LEU A 44 -3.85 14.97 38.25
CA LEU A 44 -3.07 14.40 37.15
C LEU A 44 -2.84 12.89 37.31
N GLU A 45 -2.59 12.40 38.54
CA GLU A 45 -2.48 10.97 38.83
C GLU A 45 -3.78 10.22 38.54
N LEU A 46 -4.93 10.78 38.90
CA LEU A 46 -6.22 10.19 38.58
C LEU A 46 -6.43 10.07 37.06
N LYS A 47 -6.22 11.16 36.35
CA LYS A 47 -6.32 11.18 34.88
C LYS A 47 -5.32 10.22 34.23
N PHE A 48 -4.09 10.13 34.74
CA PHE A 48 -3.07 9.21 34.25
C PHE A 48 -3.51 7.74 34.39
N ALA A 49 -4.08 7.39 35.55
CA ALA A 49 -4.62 6.06 35.78
C ALA A 49 -5.83 5.75 34.87
N GLU A 50 -6.74 6.71 34.66
CA GLU A 50 -7.89 6.58 33.76
C GLU A 50 -7.46 6.31 32.29
N MET A 51 -6.32 6.88 31.86
CA MET A 51 -5.73 6.70 30.53
C MET A 51 -4.80 5.47 30.43
N ASN A 52 -4.77 4.58 31.43
CA ASN A 52 -3.84 3.45 31.54
C ASN A 52 -2.36 3.86 31.41
N GLY A 53 -2.01 5.02 31.96
CA GLY A 53 -0.70 5.62 31.83
C GLY A 53 0.45 4.75 32.37
N TRP A 54 0.18 3.90 33.38
CA TRP A 54 1.17 2.97 33.94
C TRP A 54 1.65 1.90 32.98
N GLU A 55 0.83 1.53 32.01
CA GLU A 55 1.14 0.53 30.97
C GLU A 55 1.59 1.18 29.64
N ALA A 56 1.55 2.51 29.56
CA ALA A 56 1.76 3.24 28.31
C ALA A 56 3.11 2.94 27.65
N GLU A 57 4.21 2.97 28.41
CA GLU A 57 5.54 2.67 27.88
C GLU A 57 5.66 1.21 27.47
N SER A 58 5.09 0.27 28.24
CA SER A 58 5.10 -1.16 27.89
C SER A 58 4.32 -1.41 26.61
N ASN A 59 3.14 -0.80 26.47
CA ASN A 59 2.30 -0.92 25.29
C ASN A 59 2.98 -0.30 24.06
N ALA A 60 3.62 0.86 24.23
CA ALA A 60 4.40 1.50 23.16
C ALA A 60 5.60 0.65 22.73
N ALA A 61 6.32 0.04 23.69
CA ALA A 61 7.43 -0.86 23.41
C ALA A 61 6.98 -2.10 22.66
N GLN A 62 5.87 -2.72 23.08
CA GLN A 62 5.31 -3.87 22.39
C GLN A 62 4.88 -3.54 20.94
N LEU A 63 4.24 -2.38 20.74
CA LEU A 63 3.85 -1.92 19.42
C LEU A 63 5.05 -1.69 18.51
N LEU A 64 6.12 -1.07 19.02
CA LEU A 64 7.38 -0.89 18.32
C LEU A 64 8.01 -2.24 17.93
N GLN A 65 8.05 -3.21 18.83
CA GLN A 65 8.59 -4.54 18.56
C GLN A 65 7.78 -5.26 17.49
N ASN A 66 6.46 -5.22 17.56
CA ASN A 66 5.56 -5.82 16.56
C ASN A 66 5.77 -5.22 15.16
N LEU A 67 6.11 -3.92 15.11
CA LEU A 67 6.47 -3.21 13.87
C LEU A 67 7.95 -3.40 13.50
N GLY A 68 8.68 -4.29 14.16
CA GLY A 68 10.06 -4.63 13.83
C GLY A 68 11.10 -3.58 14.25
N VAL A 69 10.77 -2.66 15.16
CA VAL A 69 11.73 -1.73 15.77
C VAL A 69 12.30 -2.39 17.02
N LYS A 70 13.60 -2.70 16.99
CA LYS A 70 14.29 -3.41 18.06
C LYS A 70 14.38 -2.57 19.34
N GLU A 71 14.42 -3.23 20.49
CA GLU A 71 14.45 -2.61 21.82
C GLU A 71 15.65 -1.64 21.99
N ASP A 72 16.82 -1.97 21.45
CA ASP A 72 18.02 -1.11 21.48
C ASP A 72 17.84 0.22 20.73
N ARG A 73 16.75 0.38 19.98
CA ARG A 73 16.38 1.59 19.26
C ARG A 73 15.41 2.50 20.00
N HIS A 74 14.70 1.97 21.01
CA HIS A 74 13.62 2.69 21.70
C HIS A 74 14.07 3.97 22.41
N ASP A 75 15.29 4.00 22.93
CA ASP A 75 15.88 5.16 23.61
C ASP A 75 16.68 6.09 22.69
N LYS A 76 16.86 5.73 21.42
CA LYS A 76 17.56 6.57 20.45
C LYS A 76 16.69 7.72 19.97
N LEU A 77 17.33 8.75 19.43
CA LEU A 77 16.63 9.81 18.72
C LEU A 77 16.08 9.29 17.39
N VAL A 78 14.89 9.74 17.02
CA VAL A 78 14.28 9.38 15.73
C VAL A 78 15.21 9.77 14.57
N GLY A 79 15.96 10.88 14.71
CA GLY A 79 16.95 11.34 13.71
C GLY A 79 18.06 10.33 13.43
N GLU A 80 18.41 9.45 14.37
CA GLU A 80 19.45 8.43 14.24
C GLU A 80 18.98 7.14 13.53
N LEU A 81 17.67 7.02 13.29
CA LEU A 81 17.06 5.85 12.68
C LEU A 81 17.18 5.91 11.14
N SER A 82 17.18 4.75 10.50
CA SER A 82 16.99 4.63 9.07
C SER A 82 15.58 5.11 8.65
N ASN A 83 15.41 5.47 7.38
CA ASN A 83 14.11 5.92 6.88
C ASN A 83 13.00 4.87 7.08
N THR A 84 13.31 3.60 6.88
CA THR A 84 12.39 2.48 7.12
C THR A 84 11.97 2.39 8.59
N GLU A 85 12.93 2.50 9.53
CA GLU A 85 12.63 2.51 10.96
C GLU A 85 11.79 3.74 11.36
N LYS A 86 12.06 4.92 10.78
CA LYS A 86 11.25 6.13 10.99
C LYS A 86 9.79 5.93 10.59
N VAL A 87 9.54 5.31 9.43
CA VAL A 87 8.17 5.00 8.98
C VAL A 87 7.46 4.09 10.00
N ARG A 88 8.14 3.06 10.49
CA ARG A 88 7.60 2.14 11.52
C ARG A 88 7.28 2.84 12.83
N VAL A 89 8.14 3.76 13.28
CA VAL A 89 7.89 4.58 14.47
C VAL A 89 6.69 5.51 14.28
N MET A 90 6.54 6.13 13.09
CA MET A 90 5.38 6.97 12.79
C MET A 90 4.09 6.16 12.74
N LEU A 91 4.15 4.94 12.22
CA LEU A 91 3.01 4.01 12.23
C LEU A 91 2.66 3.60 13.67
N ALA A 92 3.66 3.23 14.50
CA ALA A 92 3.45 2.96 15.92
C ALA A 92 2.76 4.12 16.63
N LYS A 93 3.22 5.35 16.37
CA LYS A 93 2.60 6.57 16.91
C LYS A 93 1.13 6.71 16.49
N ALA A 94 0.80 6.43 15.23
CA ALA A 94 -0.57 6.54 14.73
C ALA A 94 -1.51 5.49 15.34
N LEU A 95 -0.99 4.30 15.63
CA LEU A 95 -1.75 3.20 16.24
C LEU A 95 -1.85 3.31 17.77
N PHE A 96 -0.94 4.07 18.41
CA PHE A 96 -0.88 4.19 19.86
C PHE A 96 -2.07 4.97 20.41
N GLY A 97 -2.61 4.52 21.55
CA GLY A 97 -3.69 5.21 22.27
C GLY A 97 -5.11 4.92 21.75
N ASN A 98 -5.28 3.91 20.91
CA ASN A 98 -6.59 3.48 20.37
C ASN A 98 -7.42 4.65 19.82
N PRO A 99 -6.96 5.33 18.75
CA PRO A 99 -7.70 6.45 18.17
C PRO A 99 -9.06 6.00 17.62
N ASP A 100 -10.13 6.78 17.82
CA ASP A 100 -11.47 6.49 17.28
C ASP A 100 -11.49 6.33 15.77
N ASN A 101 -10.65 7.10 15.08
CA ASN A 101 -10.49 7.07 13.62
C ASN A 101 -9.03 6.99 13.23
N LEU A 102 -8.69 6.04 12.41
CA LEU A 102 -7.34 5.81 11.90
C LEU A 102 -7.31 6.10 10.39
N LEU A 103 -6.41 6.99 9.98
CA LEU A 103 -6.20 7.36 8.58
C LEU A 103 -4.80 6.91 8.16
N LEU A 104 -4.73 5.95 7.24
CA LEU A 104 -3.48 5.35 6.75
C LEU A 104 -3.35 5.56 5.24
N ASP A 105 -2.26 6.17 4.83
CA ASP A 105 -1.90 6.35 3.42
C ASP A 105 -0.66 5.52 3.11
N GLU A 106 -0.82 4.50 2.25
CA GLU A 106 0.20 3.53 1.86
C GLU A 106 0.99 2.93 3.06
N PRO A 107 0.30 2.38 4.10
CA PRO A 107 0.96 1.95 5.32
C PRO A 107 1.87 0.74 5.15
N THR A 108 1.74 0.00 4.05
CA THR A 108 2.56 -1.18 3.73
C THR A 108 3.89 -0.84 3.07
N ASN A 109 4.08 0.40 2.62
CA ASN A 109 5.33 0.82 2.03
C ASN A 109 6.48 0.74 3.05
N ASP A 110 7.63 0.25 2.60
CA ASP A 110 8.85 0.08 3.41
C ASP A 110 8.71 -0.90 4.60
N LEU A 111 7.62 -1.69 4.67
CA LEU A 111 7.47 -2.79 5.63
C LEU A 111 7.93 -4.11 5.00
N ASP A 112 8.47 -5.00 5.83
CA ASP A 112 8.69 -6.40 5.44
C ASP A 112 7.39 -7.21 5.54
N LEU A 113 7.41 -8.40 4.97
CA LEU A 113 6.23 -9.25 4.88
C LEU A 113 5.63 -9.59 6.25
N ASP A 114 6.47 -9.90 7.24
CA ASP A 114 6.02 -10.25 8.59
C ASP A 114 5.33 -9.07 9.28
N THR A 115 5.87 -7.85 9.08
CA THR A 115 5.26 -6.61 9.60
C THR A 115 3.94 -6.29 8.90
N VAL A 116 3.82 -6.55 7.60
CA VAL A 116 2.57 -6.36 6.85
C VAL A 116 1.51 -7.35 7.35
N GLU A 117 1.85 -8.63 7.51
CA GLU A 117 0.94 -9.67 8.02
C GLU A 117 0.45 -9.34 9.45
N TRP A 118 1.35 -8.88 10.32
CA TRP A 118 0.96 -8.40 11.65
C TRP A 118 0.00 -7.20 11.55
N LEU A 119 0.26 -6.24 10.66
CA LEU A 119 -0.59 -5.05 10.49
C LEU A 119 -1.98 -5.43 9.97
N GLU A 120 -2.07 -6.38 9.03
CA GLU A 120 -3.34 -6.94 8.54
C GLU A 120 -4.15 -7.55 9.68
N GLU A 121 -3.52 -8.39 10.51
CA GLU A 121 -4.16 -9.00 11.67
C GLU A 121 -4.61 -7.96 12.68
N TYR A 122 -3.74 -6.98 13.00
CA TYR A 122 -4.06 -5.90 13.91
C TYR A 122 -5.28 -5.10 13.45
N LEU A 123 -5.26 -4.61 12.18
CA LEU A 123 -6.34 -3.76 11.63
C LEU A 123 -7.66 -4.52 11.46
N SER A 124 -7.61 -5.82 11.22
CA SER A 124 -8.81 -6.67 11.10
C SER A 124 -9.52 -6.90 12.42
N ASN A 125 -8.81 -6.79 13.54
CA ASN A 125 -9.33 -7.08 14.88
C ASN A 125 -9.72 -5.83 15.68
N ILE A 126 -9.38 -4.62 15.23
CA ILE A 126 -9.75 -3.39 15.94
C ILE A 126 -11.20 -2.99 15.63
N GLU A 127 -11.86 -2.36 16.61
CA GLU A 127 -13.25 -1.88 16.49
C GLU A 127 -13.34 -0.45 15.92
N GLN A 128 -12.22 0.24 15.80
CA GLN A 128 -12.12 1.62 15.35
C GLN A 128 -12.43 1.75 13.85
N THR A 129 -12.82 2.95 13.45
CA THR A 129 -12.99 3.26 12.04
C THR A 129 -11.63 3.45 11.37
N VAL A 130 -11.34 2.63 10.35
CA VAL A 130 -10.10 2.71 9.58
C VAL A 130 -10.40 3.18 8.16
N LEU A 131 -9.72 4.24 7.72
CA LEU A 131 -9.64 4.62 6.32
C LEU A 131 -8.22 4.35 5.83
N VAL A 132 -8.10 3.44 4.87
CA VAL A 132 -6.80 3.07 4.32
C VAL A 132 -6.78 3.31 2.81
N VAL A 133 -5.65 3.84 2.33
CA VAL A 133 -5.31 3.92 0.91
C VAL A 133 -4.09 3.04 0.71
N SER A 134 -4.14 2.08 -0.22
CA SER A 134 -3.00 1.24 -0.55
C SER A 134 -3.06 0.75 -2.00
N HIS A 135 -1.89 0.46 -2.56
CA HIS A 135 -1.73 -0.26 -3.82
C HIS A 135 -1.60 -1.78 -3.62
N ASP A 136 -1.40 -2.23 -2.40
CA ASP A 136 -1.36 -3.64 -2.06
C ASP A 136 -2.78 -4.23 -2.01
N ARG A 137 -3.08 -5.06 -3.00
CA ARG A 137 -4.41 -5.68 -3.13
C ARG A 137 -4.67 -6.73 -2.06
N HIS A 138 -3.64 -7.46 -1.63
CA HIS A 138 -3.76 -8.46 -0.59
C HIS A 138 -4.12 -7.79 0.74
N PHE A 139 -3.37 -6.76 1.09
CA PHE A 139 -3.63 -5.94 2.26
C PHE A 139 -5.05 -5.34 2.27
N LEU A 140 -5.48 -4.75 1.13
CA LEU A 140 -6.84 -4.22 1.01
C LEU A 140 -7.91 -5.30 1.17
N ASP A 141 -7.68 -6.51 0.63
CA ASP A 141 -8.63 -7.62 0.77
C ASP A 141 -8.70 -8.15 2.19
N ALA A 142 -7.59 -8.13 2.92
CA ALA A 142 -7.54 -8.59 4.31
C ALA A 142 -8.25 -7.63 5.27
N VAL A 143 -8.07 -6.30 5.10
CA VAL A 143 -8.50 -5.32 6.11
C VAL A 143 -9.81 -4.61 5.77
N SER A 144 -10.23 -4.55 4.50
CA SER A 144 -11.36 -3.72 4.12
C SER A 144 -12.71 -4.46 4.16
N THR A 145 -13.69 -3.84 4.79
CA THR A 145 -15.10 -4.25 4.77
C THR A 145 -15.92 -3.48 3.73
N GLN A 146 -15.43 -2.33 3.31
CA GLN A 146 -16.03 -1.47 2.29
C GLN A 146 -14.93 -0.89 1.40
N THR A 147 -15.22 -0.76 0.11
CA THR A 147 -14.31 -0.17 -0.87
C THR A 147 -14.89 1.14 -1.41
N VAL A 148 -14.10 2.19 -1.35
CA VAL A 148 -14.45 3.50 -1.92
C VAL A 148 -13.69 3.71 -3.21
N ASP A 149 -14.42 3.84 -4.31
CA ASP A 149 -13.89 4.10 -5.64
C ASP A 149 -14.03 5.58 -5.99
N ILE A 150 -12.91 6.23 -6.30
CA ILE A 150 -12.86 7.63 -6.74
C ILE A 150 -12.41 7.64 -8.19
N ASP A 151 -13.35 7.88 -9.11
CA ASP A 151 -13.08 7.96 -10.54
C ASP A 151 -13.91 9.08 -11.19
N PHE A 152 -13.32 9.83 -12.13
CA PHE A 152 -13.94 10.98 -12.82
C PHE A 152 -14.59 12.03 -11.90
N GLY A 153 -14.00 12.27 -10.72
CA GLY A 153 -14.52 13.20 -9.72
C GLY A 153 -15.79 12.74 -9.01
N LYS A 154 -16.13 11.47 -9.13
CA LYS A 154 -17.24 10.84 -8.40
C LYS A 154 -16.70 9.87 -7.38
N VAL A 155 -17.36 9.82 -6.24
CA VAL A 155 -17.08 8.87 -5.16
C VAL A 155 -18.19 7.85 -5.14
N THR A 156 -17.83 6.57 -5.25
CA THR A 156 -18.79 5.45 -5.20
C THR A 156 -18.36 4.48 -4.13
N MET A 157 -19.29 4.11 -3.25
CA MET A 157 -19.06 3.17 -2.17
C MET A 157 -19.60 1.79 -2.52
N PHE A 158 -18.81 0.77 -2.25
CA PHE A 158 -19.17 -0.64 -2.44
C PHE A 158 -19.04 -1.37 -1.10
N ALA A 159 -20.05 -2.14 -0.75
CA ALA A 159 -19.96 -3.08 0.37
C ALA A 159 -19.14 -4.29 -0.07
N GLY A 160 -18.05 -4.57 0.68
CA GLY A 160 -17.11 -5.64 0.37
C GLY A 160 -15.71 -5.14 0.16
N ASN A 161 -14.76 -6.08 0.06
CA ASN A 161 -13.34 -5.83 -0.09
C ASN A 161 -12.96 -5.44 -1.54
N TYR A 162 -11.67 -5.26 -1.77
CA TYR A 162 -11.14 -4.84 -3.08
C TYR A 162 -11.47 -5.85 -4.19
N SER A 163 -11.32 -7.15 -3.96
CA SER A 163 -11.61 -8.18 -4.96
C SER A 163 -13.08 -8.18 -5.35
N PHE A 164 -14.00 -8.06 -4.40
CA PHE A 164 -15.43 -7.95 -4.68
C PHE A 164 -15.75 -6.70 -5.50
N TRP A 165 -15.17 -5.55 -5.16
CA TRP A 165 -15.31 -4.33 -5.94
C TRP A 165 -14.79 -4.52 -7.37
N TYR A 166 -13.60 -5.12 -7.52
CA TYR A 166 -12.99 -5.33 -8.82
C TYR A 166 -13.86 -6.20 -9.73
N GLU A 167 -14.31 -7.34 -9.25
CA GLU A 167 -15.19 -8.26 -10.01
C GLU A 167 -16.51 -7.58 -10.38
N SER A 168 -17.16 -6.90 -9.42
CA SER A 168 -18.41 -6.18 -9.64
C SER A 168 -18.25 -5.06 -10.66
N SER A 169 -17.16 -4.30 -10.61
CA SER A 169 -16.86 -3.23 -11.55
C SER A 169 -16.59 -3.75 -12.96
N GLN A 170 -15.89 -4.89 -13.11
CA GLN A 170 -15.65 -5.54 -14.39
C GLN A 170 -16.96 -6.09 -14.99
N LEU A 171 -17.82 -6.67 -14.15
CA LEU A 171 -19.14 -7.15 -14.60
C LEU A 171 -20.01 -5.99 -15.10
N ALA A 172 -20.09 -4.91 -14.32
CA ALA A 172 -20.83 -3.71 -14.69
C ALA A 172 -20.32 -3.11 -16.02
N LEU A 173 -19.00 -3.04 -16.20
CA LEU A 173 -18.38 -2.55 -17.44
C LEU A 173 -18.76 -3.43 -18.65
N ARG A 174 -18.69 -4.77 -18.51
CA ARG A 174 -19.09 -5.71 -19.56
C ARG A 174 -20.57 -5.56 -19.90
N GLN A 175 -21.44 -5.43 -18.90
CA GLN A 175 -22.87 -5.21 -19.10
C GLN A 175 -23.15 -3.91 -19.84
N ALA A 176 -22.48 -2.81 -19.46
CA ALA A 176 -22.59 -1.52 -20.12
C ALA A 176 -22.14 -1.59 -21.58
N GLN A 177 -20.99 -2.23 -21.86
CA GLN A 177 -20.50 -2.47 -23.23
C GLN A 177 -21.49 -3.24 -24.09
N ASN A 178 -22.07 -4.33 -23.54
CA ASN A 178 -23.07 -5.13 -24.22
C ASN A 178 -24.36 -4.33 -24.51
N GLN A 179 -24.80 -3.51 -23.57
CA GLN A 179 -25.94 -2.61 -23.76
C GLN A 179 -25.67 -1.55 -24.85
N LYS A 180 -24.46 -0.98 -24.85
CA LYS A 180 -24.03 -0.03 -25.88
C LYS A 180 -24.04 -0.67 -27.25
N MET A 181 -23.42 -1.85 -27.42
CA MET A 181 -23.42 -2.57 -28.68
C MET A 181 -24.86 -2.85 -29.20
N LYS A 182 -25.75 -3.33 -28.33
CA LYS A 182 -27.15 -3.54 -28.68
C LYS A 182 -27.87 -2.27 -29.06
N ALA A 183 -27.61 -1.15 -28.39
CA ALA A 183 -28.18 0.16 -28.70
C ALA A 183 -27.66 0.69 -30.05
N GLU A 184 -26.35 0.54 -30.34
CA GLU A 184 -25.74 0.92 -31.63
C GLU A 184 -26.29 0.08 -32.79
N GLU A 185 -26.43 -1.23 -32.60
CA GLU A 185 -27.06 -2.10 -33.59
C GLU A 185 -28.51 -1.68 -33.89
N LYS A 186 -29.29 -1.43 -32.82
CA LYS A 186 -30.68 -0.97 -32.97
C LYS A 186 -30.75 0.40 -33.64
N LYS A 187 -29.84 1.31 -33.31
CA LYS A 187 -29.70 2.60 -33.98
C LYS A 187 -29.46 2.42 -35.47
N LYS A 188 -28.50 1.61 -35.85
CA LYS A 188 -28.14 1.29 -37.24
C LYS A 188 -29.34 0.70 -38.01
N GLN A 189 -30.06 -0.25 -37.43
CA GLN A 189 -31.26 -0.85 -38.02
C GLN A 189 -32.37 0.19 -38.22
N LEU A 190 -32.60 1.08 -37.29
CA LEU A 190 -33.58 2.16 -37.40
C LEU A 190 -33.19 3.17 -38.48
N GLU A 191 -31.94 3.57 -38.53
CA GLU A 191 -31.41 4.52 -39.54
C GLU A 191 -31.52 3.91 -40.95
N GLU A 192 -31.13 2.62 -41.14
CA GLU A 192 -31.28 1.93 -42.44
C GLU A 192 -32.75 1.83 -42.88
N PHE A 193 -33.65 1.52 -41.95
CA PHE A 193 -35.08 1.48 -42.27
C PHE A 193 -35.60 2.86 -42.66
N ILE A 194 -35.27 3.90 -41.94
CA ILE A 194 -35.68 5.27 -42.25
C ILE A 194 -35.13 5.69 -43.61
N ARG A 195 -33.85 5.41 -43.89
CA ARG A 195 -33.23 5.70 -45.18
C ARG A 195 -33.92 5.01 -46.36
N ARG A 196 -34.24 3.69 -46.19
CA ARG A 196 -34.85 2.85 -47.23
C ARG A 196 -36.30 3.26 -47.56
N PHE A 197 -37.05 3.73 -46.57
CA PHE A 197 -38.49 3.97 -46.66
C PHE A 197 -38.92 5.44 -46.49
N SER A 198 -37.98 6.39 -46.46
CA SER A 198 -38.24 7.80 -46.25
C SER A 198 -39.17 8.43 -47.32
N ALA A 199 -39.07 7.97 -48.56
CA ALA A 199 -39.89 8.46 -49.69
C ALA A 199 -41.17 7.66 -49.93
N ASN A 200 -41.48 6.63 -49.14
CA ASN A 200 -42.60 5.73 -49.34
C ASN A 200 -43.85 6.21 -48.55
N VAL A 201 -44.86 6.74 -49.26
CA VAL A 201 -46.08 7.28 -48.65
C VAL A 201 -46.84 6.23 -47.86
N ALA A 202 -46.91 4.96 -48.31
CA ALA A 202 -47.61 3.87 -47.63
C ALA A 202 -46.92 3.49 -46.26
N LYS A 203 -45.63 3.75 -46.09
CA LYS A 203 -44.89 3.47 -44.87
C LYS A 203 -44.58 4.75 -44.00
N SER A 204 -45.14 5.88 -44.35
CA SER A 204 -44.91 7.16 -43.66
C SER A 204 -45.15 7.09 -42.16
N LYS A 205 -46.25 6.49 -41.68
CA LYS A 205 -46.57 6.31 -40.26
C LYS A 205 -45.49 5.49 -39.55
N GLN A 206 -45.02 4.41 -40.20
CA GLN A 206 -43.99 3.54 -39.62
C GLN A 206 -42.64 4.26 -39.55
N THR A 207 -42.28 5.04 -40.58
CA THR A 207 -41.05 5.84 -40.62
C THR A 207 -41.05 6.90 -39.54
N THR A 208 -42.18 7.61 -39.33
CA THR A 208 -42.32 8.60 -38.24
C THR A 208 -42.23 7.98 -36.86
N SER A 209 -42.86 6.80 -36.65
CA SER A 209 -42.72 6.05 -35.40
C SER A 209 -41.27 5.64 -35.10
N ARG A 210 -40.54 5.18 -36.12
CA ARG A 210 -39.12 4.79 -35.95
C ARG A 210 -38.19 5.99 -35.78
N LYS A 211 -38.46 7.15 -36.35
CA LYS A 211 -37.76 8.40 -36.07
C LYS A 211 -37.90 8.76 -34.58
N LYS A 212 -39.13 8.72 -34.04
CA LYS A 212 -39.36 8.96 -32.61
C LYS A 212 -38.67 7.95 -31.72
N MET A 213 -38.53 6.66 -32.15
CA MET A 213 -37.76 5.66 -31.44
C MET A 213 -36.26 5.98 -31.47
N LEU A 214 -35.74 6.46 -32.61
CA LEU A 214 -34.34 6.86 -32.75
C LEU A 214 -34.01 8.06 -31.86
N GLU A 215 -34.87 9.08 -31.80
CA GLU A 215 -34.72 10.25 -30.93
C GLU A 215 -34.74 9.90 -29.43
N LYS A 216 -35.48 8.84 -29.06
CA LYS A 216 -35.52 8.35 -27.67
C LYS A 216 -34.40 7.39 -27.34
N LEU A 217 -33.64 6.91 -28.32
CA LEU A 217 -32.55 5.96 -28.13
C LEU A 217 -31.30 6.73 -27.61
N ASN A 218 -31.20 6.81 -26.29
CA ASN A 218 -30.04 7.41 -25.65
C ASN A 218 -28.91 6.39 -25.70
N VAL A 219 -27.91 6.61 -26.54
CA VAL A 219 -26.67 5.83 -26.52
C VAL A 219 -25.77 6.51 -25.48
N GLU A 220 -25.82 6.02 -24.24
CA GLU A 220 -24.91 6.52 -23.21
C GLU A 220 -23.45 6.26 -23.65
N GLU A 221 -22.66 7.31 -23.68
CA GLU A 221 -21.22 7.19 -23.83
C GLU A 221 -20.63 6.54 -22.58
N ILE A 222 -20.20 5.29 -22.71
CA ILE A 222 -19.42 4.65 -21.66
C ILE A 222 -18.07 5.33 -21.65
N ARG A 223 -17.83 6.13 -20.63
CA ARG A 223 -16.50 6.69 -20.42
C ARG A 223 -15.58 5.56 -19.99
N PRO A 224 -14.49 5.30 -20.74
CA PRO A 224 -13.50 4.33 -20.28
C PRO A 224 -12.92 4.82 -18.97
N SER A 225 -12.65 3.90 -18.03
CA SER A 225 -12.02 4.25 -16.75
C SER A 225 -10.78 5.13 -16.97
N SER A 226 -10.57 6.11 -16.10
CA SER A 226 -9.35 6.93 -16.11
C SER A 226 -8.10 6.09 -15.80
N ARG A 227 -8.28 4.91 -15.22
CA ARG A 227 -7.23 3.95 -14.89
C ARG A 227 -6.75 3.24 -16.14
N LYS A 228 -5.67 3.75 -16.73
CA LYS A 228 -4.99 3.10 -17.86
C LYS A 228 -3.80 2.33 -17.32
N TYR A 229 -3.83 1.02 -17.49
CA TYR A 229 -2.65 0.21 -17.22
C TYR A 229 -1.66 0.41 -18.38
N PRO A 230 -0.42 0.84 -18.11
CA PRO A 230 0.59 0.89 -19.15
C PRO A 230 0.86 -0.55 -19.63
N GLY A 231 0.61 -0.81 -20.89
CA GLY A 231 0.97 -2.07 -21.53
C GLY A 231 2.46 -2.04 -21.86
N ILE A 232 3.31 -2.50 -20.95
CA ILE A 232 4.73 -2.70 -21.24
C ILE A 232 4.87 -4.07 -21.92
N ILE A 233 5.17 -4.07 -23.21
CA ILE A 233 5.39 -5.29 -23.98
C ILE A 233 6.90 -5.43 -24.14
N PHE A 234 7.49 -6.38 -23.44
CA PHE A 234 8.89 -6.75 -23.64
C PHE A 234 8.99 -7.62 -24.89
N GLN A 235 9.68 -7.11 -25.90
CA GLN A 235 10.00 -7.89 -27.09
C GLN A 235 11.46 -8.29 -27.01
N MET A 236 11.73 -9.58 -27.18
CA MET A 236 13.09 -10.08 -27.24
C MET A 236 13.68 -9.79 -28.62
N ASP A 237 14.82 -9.12 -28.68
CA ASP A 237 15.58 -8.95 -29.94
C ASP A 237 16.17 -10.28 -30.41
N ARG A 238 16.48 -11.17 -29.48
CA ARG A 238 17.04 -12.49 -29.70
C ARG A 238 16.48 -13.48 -28.66
N GLU A 239 16.19 -14.68 -29.13
CA GLU A 239 15.75 -15.76 -28.25
C GLU A 239 16.91 -16.21 -27.33
N PRO A 240 16.75 -16.19 -25.99
CA PRO A 240 17.79 -16.60 -25.06
C PRO A 240 17.97 -18.13 -25.08
N GLY A 241 19.17 -18.58 -24.70
CA GLY A 241 19.44 -19.99 -24.43
C GLY A 241 18.67 -20.50 -23.21
N ASN A 242 18.82 -21.79 -22.90
CA ASN A 242 18.13 -22.39 -21.76
C ASN A 242 18.66 -21.88 -20.41
N GLN A 243 19.96 -21.67 -20.27
CA GLN A 243 20.58 -21.16 -19.08
C GLN A 243 20.62 -19.63 -19.14
N ILE A 244 19.98 -18.98 -18.19
CA ILE A 244 19.86 -17.51 -18.12
C ILE A 244 20.89 -16.93 -17.17
N LEU A 245 20.94 -17.41 -15.92
CA LEU A 245 21.84 -16.92 -14.89
C LEU A 245 22.24 -18.06 -13.99
N GLU A 246 23.54 -18.16 -13.72
CA GLU A 246 24.12 -19.09 -12.76
C GLU A 246 24.87 -18.27 -11.70
N VAL A 247 24.64 -18.58 -10.44
CA VAL A 247 25.24 -17.91 -9.28
C VAL A 247 25.82 -18.98 -8.36
N GLU A 248 27.11 -18.86 -8.03
CA GLU A 248 27.83 -19.82 -7.20
C GLU A 248 28.59 -19.11 -6.06
N GLY A 249 28.27 -19.48 -4.81
CA GLY A 249 28.99 -19.06 -3.62
C GLY A 249 29.00 -17.54 -3.39
N LEU A 250 27.99 -16.80 -3.89
CA LEU A 250 27.99 -15.35 -3.88
C LEU A 250 27.92 -14.80 -2.45
N LYS A 251 28.76 -13.81 -2.17
CA LYS A 251 28.84 -13.12 -0.88
C LYS A 251 28.90 -11.62 -1.07
N ALA A 252 28.20 -10.89 -0.18
CA ALA A 252 28.32 -9.44 -0.08
C ALA A 252 28.30 -8.96 1.37
N CYS A 253 29.11 -7.94 1.66
CA CYS A 253 29.14 -7.22 2.93
C CYS A 253 28.76 -5.77 2.73
N ASP A 254 28.18 -5.12 3.73
CA ASP A 254 27.94 -3.66 3.73
C ASP A 254 29.25 -2.88 3.89
N GLU A 255 29.22 -1.57 3.79
CA GLU A 255 30.40 -0.69 3.94
C GLU A 255 31.06 -0.79 5.32
N ASP A 256 30.29 -1.11 6.35
CA ASP A 256 30.75 -1.33 7.72
C ASP A 256 31.31 -2.77 7.97
N GLY A 257 31.32 -3.62 6.96
CA GLY A 257 31.79 -5.01 7.04
C GLY A 257 30.71 -6.00 7.50
N THR A 258 29.48 -5.55 7.75
CA THR A 258 28.35 -6.46 8.10
C THR A 258 28.01 -7.34 6.91
N VAL A 259 27.90 -8.66 7.12
CA VAL A 259 27.55 -9.61 6.07
C VAL A 259 26.08 -9.43 5.69
N LEU A 260 25.81 -9.10 4.43
CA LEU A 260 24.47 -8.98 3.87
C LEU A 260 23.92 -10.35 3.47
N PHE A 261 24.74 -11.14 2.79
CA PHE A 261 24.48 -12.56 2.46
C PHE A 261 25.80 -13.28 2.23
N ASP A 262 25.79 -14.60 2.41
CA ASP A 262 26.96 -15.46 2.27
C ASP A 262 26.56 -16.79 1.62
N ASN A 263 27.39 -17.29 0.72
CA ASN A 263 27.25 -18.57 0.03
C ASN A 263 25.88 -18.74 -0.69
N VAL A 264 25.43 -17.69 -1.39
CA VAL A 264 24.19 -17.76 -2.19
C VAL A 264 24.44 -18.50 -3.49
N ASN A 265 23.63 -19.53 -3.74
CA ASN A 265 23.72 -20.39 -4.92
C ASN A 265 22.33 -20.54 -5.54
N PHE A 266 22.18 -20.25 -6.82
CA PHE A 266 20.96 -20.53 -7.59
C PHE A 266 21.24 -20.52 -9.10
N ASN A 267 20.34 -21.15 -9.83
CA ASN A 267 20.34 -21.17 -11.29
C ASN A 267 18.96 -20.73 -11.78
N ILE A 268 18.93 -19.94 -12.86
CA ILE A 268 17.70 -19.48 -13.52
C ILE A 268 17.70 -19.97 -14.95
N GLU A 269 16.64 -20.68 -15.32
CA GLU A 269 16.43 -21.20 -16.66
C GLU A 269 15.43 -20.33 -17.47
N LYS A 270 15.39 -20.58 -18.78
CA LYS A 270 14.51 -19.87 -19.70
C LYS A 270 13.03 -20.04 -19.31
N GLY A 271 12.33 -18.93 -19.16
CA GLY A 271 10.88 -18.88 -18.86
C GLY A 271 10.54 -18.93 -17.38
N GLU A 272 11.52 -19.12 -16.50
CA GLU A 272 11.29 -19.04 -15.06
C GLU A 272 10.98 -17.61 -14.60
N LYS A 273 10.18 -17.54 -13.54
CA LYS A 273 9.88 -16.31 -12.81
C LYS A 273 10.29 -16.53 -11.37
N VAL A 274 11.34 -15.85 -10.95
CA VAL A 274 11.96 -16.03 -9.64
C VAL A 274 11.63 -14.82 -8.76
N VAL A 275 11.17 -15.07 -7.55
CA VAL A 275 10.93 -14.06 -6.52
C VAL A 275 11.98 -14.22 -5.43
N PHE A 276 12.64 -13.12 -5.10
CA PHE A 276 13.59 -13.07 -3.99
C PHE A 276 12.92 -12.44 -2.78
N LEU A 277 12.98 -13.09 -1.63
CA LEU A 277 12.45 -12.60 -0.35
C LEU A 277 13.61 -12.41 0.63
N SER A 278 13.60 -11.28 1.35
CA SER A 278 14.60 -11.00 2.38
C SER A 278 14.03 -10.03 3.42
N HIS A 279 14.38 -10.22 4.67
CA HIS A 279 14.13 -9.25 5.74
C HIS A 279 15.07 -8.04 5.69
N ASN A 280 16.16 -8.12 4.90
CA ASN A 280 17.11 -7.05 4.74
C ASN A 280 17.06 -6.46 3.32
N PRO A 281 16.45 -5.28 3.10
CA PRO A 281 16.38 -4.64 1.79
C PRO A 281 17.75 -4.38 1.15
N LYS A 282 18.78 -4.08 1.96
CA LYS A 282 20.16 -3.86 1.48
C LYS A 282 20.74 -5.14 0.84
N ALA A 283 20.38 -6.32 1.35
CA ALA A 283 20.82 -7.58 0.77
C ALA A 283 20.25 -7.77 -0.65
N MET A 284 18.97 -7.43 -0.87
CA MET A 284 18.36 -7.49 -2.19
C MET A 284 19.00 -6.49 -3.16
N THR A 285 19.18 -5.24 -2.73
CA THR A 285 19.84 -4.22 -3.54
C THR A 285 21.24 -4.66 -3.94
N ALA A 286 22.04 -5.14 -2.97
CA ALA A 286 23.40 -5.62 -3.23
C ALA A 286 23.42 -6.82 -4.21
N LEU A 287 22.48 -7.78 -4.08
CA LEU A 287 22.38 -8.89 -5.01
C LEU A 287 22.11 -8.41 -6.44
N PHE A 288 21.12 -7.54 -6.63
CA PHE A 288 20.79 -7.02 -7.96
C PHE A 288 21.90 -6.14 -8.54
N GLU A 289 22.58 -5.32 -7.72
CA GLU A 289 23.73 -4.54 -8.17
C GLU A 289 24.88 -5.42 -8.63
N ILE A 290 25.14 -6.55 -7.92
CA ILE A 290 26.22 -7.48 -8.29
C ILE A 290 25.88 -8.16 -9.61
N ILE A 291 24.68 -8.75 -9.75
CA ILE A 291 24.32 -9.47 -10.99
C ILE A 291 24.15 -8.55 -12.20
N ASN A 292 23.88 -7.25 -11.96
CA ASN A 292 23.90 -6.19 -13.00
C ASN A 292 25.32 -5.69 -13.32
N GLY A 293 26.33 -6.08 -12.56
CA GLY A 293 27.71 -5.64 -12.74
C GLY A 293 28.03 -4.25 -12.21
N ASN A 294 27.10 -3.62 -11.46
CA ASN A 294 27.29 -2.31 -10.85
C ASN A 294 28.11 -2.37 -9.56
N ARG A 295 28.17 -3.54 -8.93
CA ARG A 295 28.93 -3.81 -7.69
C ARG A 295 29.74 -5.08 -7.85
N LYS A 296 30.92 -5.13 -7.24
CA LYS A 296 31.71 -6.37 -7.16
C LYS A 296 31.23 -7.22 -5.98
N ALA A 297 31.20 -8.52 -6.18
CA ALA A 297 31.00 -9.46 -5.09
C ALA A 297 32.25 -9.54 -4.20
N ASP A 298 32.07 -9.77 -2.90
CA ASP A 298 33.17 -10.03 -1.97
C ASP A 298 33.73 -11.45 -2.11
N ALA A 299 32.87 -12.42 -2.49
CA ALA A 299 33.27 -13.78 -2.87
C ALA A 299 32.21 -14.37 -3.82
N GLY A 300 32.59 -15.50 -4.45
CA GLY A 300 31.74 -16.20 -5.41
C GLY A 300 31.74 -15.57 -6.79
N GLU A 301 31.00 -16.16 -7.70
CA GLU A 301 30.90 -15.69 -9.07
C GLU A 301 29.47 -15.86 -9.62
N TYR A 302 29.19 -15.12 -10.68
CA TYR A 302 27.94 -15.27 -11.42
C TYR A 302 28.22 -15.23 -12.93
N LYS A 303 27.36 -15.88 -13.69
CA LYS A 303 27.50 -15.98 -15.13
C LYS A 303 26.15 -15.85 -15.83
N TRP A 304 26.02 -14.85 -16.68
CA TRP A 304 24.89 -14.72 -17.58
C TRP A 304 25.03 -15.61 -18.80
N GLY A 305 23.93 -16.13 -19.26
CA GLY A 305 23.90 -16.87 -20.55
C GLY A 305 24.41 -16.00 -21.69
N ILE A 306 25.16 -16.60 -22.63
CA ILE A 306 25.86 -15.91 -23.73
C ILE A 306 24.92 -15.06 -24.59
N THR A 307 23.64 -15.40 -24.64
CA THR A 307 22.62 -14.72 -25.46
C THR A 307 21.73 -13.77 -24.66
N CYS A 308 21.99 -13.60 -23.35
CA CYS A 308 21.19 -12.76 -22.49
C CYS A 308 21.55 -11.29 -22.69
N LEU A 309 20.54 -10.44 -22.84
CA LEU A 309 20.64 -8.99 -22.76
C LEU A 309 19.98 -8.54 -21.46
N LEU A 310 20.69 -7.73 -20.70
CA LEU A 310 20.21 -7.22 -19.44
C LEU A 310 19.57 -5.86 -19.65
N TYR A 311 18.31 -5.73 -19.27
CA TYR A 311 17.61 -4.46 -19.25
C TYR A 311 17.24 -4.13 -17.81
N THR A 312 17.67 -2.97 -17.31
CA THR A 312 17.25 -2.43 -16.03
C THR A 312 16.09 -1.46 -16.26
N SER A 313 15.10 -1.50 -15.39
CA SER A 313 14.07 -0.46 -15.38
C SER A 313 14.73 0.87 -15.02
N PRO A 314 14.58 1.94 -15.81
CA PRO A 314 15.03 3.25 -15.38
C PRO A 314 14.24 3.65 -14.13
N SER A 315 14.96 3.93 -13.04
CA SER A 315 14.42 4.46 -11.78
C SER A 315 13.92 5.88 -11.95
#